data_90850154088f5bc2d4042242bbe4aa61
#
_entry.id   90850154088f5bc2d4042242bbe4aa61
#
_cell.length_a   1.000
_cell.length_b   1.000
_cell.length_c   1.000
_cell.angle_alpha   90.00
_cell.angle_beta   90.00
_cell.angle_gamma   90.00
#
_symmetry.space_group_name_H-M   'P 1'
#
loop_
_entity.id
_entity.type
_entity.pdbx_description
1 polymer ?
#
loop_
_entity_poly.entity_id
_entity_poly.type
_entity_poly.pdbx_seq_one_letter_code
_entity_poly.pdbx_strand_id
1 'polypeptide(L)' 'MIKVLEHGIRKITCPYCKAKLQYEQEDIQTDEKDFELLPGDWESQEFQYIICPDCGNKIILTPVKR' A
#
# COMPACT_ATOMS: atom_id res chain seq x y z
N MET A 1 -13.90 -21.67 16.02
CA MET A 1 -12.83 -21.92 15.05
C MET A 1 -12.90 -20.91 13.92
N ILE A 2 -11.78 -20.32 13.61
CA ILE A 2 -11.71 -19.31 12.57
C ILE A 2 -11.32 -19.97 11.26
N LYS A 3 -12.07 -19.67 10.23
CA LYS A 3 -11.79 -20.17 8.90
C LYS A 3 -11.54 -19.02 7.96
N VAL A 4 -10.62 -19.23 7.04
CA VAL A 4 -10.42 -18.32 5.94
C VAL A 4 -11.25 -18.83 4.78
N LEU A 5 -12.38 -18.19 4.54
CA LEU A 5 -13.27 -18.62 3.48
C LEU A 5 -12.75 -18.21 2.12
N GLU A 6 -12.11 -17.07 2.08
CA GLU A 6 -11.51 -16.59 0.85
C GLU A 6 -10.48 -15.54 1.18
N HIS A 7 -9.53 -15.40 0.30
CA HIS A 7 -8.59 -14.30 0.40
C HIS A 7 -9.30 -13.10 -0.18
N GLY A 8 -9.77 -12.24 0.67
CA GLY A 8 -10.58 -11.12 0.23
C GLY A 8 -9.97 -10.35 -0.91
N ILE A 9 -10.72 -10.29 -1.99
CA ILE A 9 -10.37 -9.41 -3.09
C ILE A 9 -10.74 -8.01 -2.65
N ARG A 10 -9.79 -7.11 -2.72
CA ARG A 10 -9.99 -5.74 -2.27
C ARG A 10 -10.15 -4.83 -3.46
N LYS A 11 -10.92 -3.80 -3.29
CA LYS A 11 -11.15 -2.84 -4.34
C LYS A 11 -10.71 -1.46 -3.88
N ILE A 12 -10.12 -0.73 -4.79
CA ILE A 12 -9.67 0.62 -4.50
C ILE A 12 -9.80 1.45 -5.76
N THR A 13 -9.99 2.75 -5.57
CA THR A 13 -10.04 3.66 -6.69
C THR A 13 -8.73 4.40 -6.75
N CYS A 14 -8.08 4.35 -7.91
CA CYS A 14 -6.83 5.05 -8.10
C CYS A 14 -7.06 6.55 -7.96
N PRO A 15 -6.29 7.23 -7.09
CA PRO A 15 -6.47 8.67 -6.91
C PRO A 15 -5.92 9.50 -8.07
N TYR A 16 -5.18 8.87 -8.97
CA TYR A 16 -4.56 9.58 -10.08
C TYR A 16 -5.37 9.50 -11.36
N CYS A 17 -5.77 8.31 -11.75
CA CYS A 17 -6.55 8.13 -12.96
C CYS A 17 -8.01 7.79 -12.68
N LYS A 18 -8.35 7.61 -11.41
CA LYS A 18 -9.71 7.32 -10.95
C LYS A 18 -10.27 6.02 -11.50
N ALA A 19 -9.40 5.12 -11.91
CA ALA A 19 -9.81 3.81 -12.35
C ALA A 19 -10.13 2.95 -11.13
N LYS A 20 -11.17 2.15 -11.24
CA LYS A 20 -11.50 1.20 -10.18
C LYS A 20 -10.60 0.00 -10.33
N LEU A 21 -9.90 -0.32 -9.27
CA LEU A 21 -8.93 -1.41 -9.29
C LEU A 21 -9.35 -2.50 -8.34
N GLN A 22 -8.97 -3.70 -8.68
CA GLN A 22 -9.20 -4.87 -7.85
C GLN A 22 -7.85 -5.52 -7.63
N TYR A 23 -7.52 -5.80 -6.39
CA TYR A 23 -6.23 -6.39 -6.07
C TYR A 23 -6.38 -7.45 -5.00
N GLU A 24 -5.43 -8.36 -4.98
CA GLU A 24 -5.35 -9.39 -3.99
C GLU A 24 -4.15 -9.13 -3.10
N GLN A 25 -4.06 -9.90 -2.02
CA GLN A 25 -2.94 -9.74 -1.12
C GLN A 25 -1.60 -9.97 -1.81
N GLU A 26 -1.57 -10.84 -2.81
CA GLU A 26 -0.36 -11.10 -3.55
C GLU A 26 0.12 -9.91 -4.35
N ASP A 27 -0.79 -9.01 -4.68
CA ASP A 27 -0.47 -7.81 -5.42
C ASP A 27 0.11 -6.72 -4.55
N ILE A 28 -0.03 -6.87 -3.24
CA ILE A 28 0.46 -5.88 -2.31
C ILE A 28 1.96 -6.03 -2.13
N GLN A 29 2.67 -4.94 -2.31
CA GLN A 29 4.11 -4.91 -2.12
C GLN A 29 4.45 -4.09 -0.90
N THR A 30 5.54 -4.44 -0.27
CA THR A 30 6.00 -3.75 0.92
C THR A 30 7.34 -3.07 0.61
N ASP A 31 7.46 -1.85 1.05
CA ASP A 31 8.69 -1.09 0.87
C ASP A 31 9.02 -0.37 2.17
N GLU A 32 10.23 0.12 2.27
CA GLU A 32 10.67 0.84 3.45
C GLU A 32 11.08 2.25 3.04
N LYS A 33 10.84 3.17 3.93
CA LYS A 33 11.23 4.55 3.71
C LYS A 33 11.73 5.14 5.00
N ASP A 34 12.81 5.92 4.91
CA ASP A 34 13.38 6.59 6.05
C ASP A 34 12.73 7.93 6.25
N PHE A 35 12.39 8.23 7.48
CA PHE A 35 11.79 9.50 7.84
C PHE A 35 12.64 10.15 8.91
N GLU A 36 12.86 11.43 8.75
CA GLU A 36 13.59 12.20 9.74
C GLU A 36 12.61 12.67 10.80
N LEU A 37 12.81 12.20 12.01
CA LEU A 37 11.97 12.58 13.15
C LEU A 37 12.47 13.87 13.76
N LEU A 38 13.77 13.94 13.95
CA LEU A 38 14.45 15.11 14.48
C LEU A 38 15.74 15.26 13.70
N PRO A 39 16.35 16.45 13.71
CA PRO A 39 17.63 16.60 13.04
C PRO A 39 18.63 15.56 13.51
N GLY A 40 19.01 14.68 12.59
CA GLY A 40 19.96 13.60 12.89
C GLY A 40 19.32 12.29 13.31
N ASP A 41 18.02 12.29 13.56
CA ASP A 41 17.31 11.07 13.93
C ASP A 41 16.46 10.57 12.77
N TRP A 42 16.74 9.36 12.32
CA TRP A 42 16.01 8.78 11.21
C TRP A 42 15.40 7.46 11.65
N GLU A 43 14.26 7.17 11.12
CA GLU A 43 13.57 5.93 11.41
C GLU A 43 13.01 5.35 10.13
N SER A 44 13.26 4.06 9.94
CA SER A 44 12.73 3.33 8.80
C SER A 44 11.35 2.82 9.12
N GLN A 45 10.41 3.02 8.19
CA GLN A 45 9.07 2.51 8.35
C GLN A 45 8.63 1.79 7.10
N GLU A 46 7.89 0.72 7.29
CA GLU A 46 7.38 -0.06 6.17
C GLU A 46 6.01 0.43 5.79
N PHE A 47 5.73 0.38 4.52
CA PHE A 47 4.40 0.72 4.02
C PHE A 47 4.04 -0.24 2.90
N GLN A 48 2.75 -0.42 2.69
CA GLN A 48 2.25 -1.29 1.66
C GLN A 48 1.71 -0.46 0.51
N TYR A 49 1.91 -0.95 -0.69
CA TYR A 49 1.45 -0.23 -1.87
C TYR A 49 1.15 -1.19 -3.00
N ILE A 50 0.43 -0.70 -3.97
CA ILE A 50 0.18 -1.41 -5.22
C ILE A 50 0.46 -0.46 -6.37
N ILE A 51 0.69 -1.04 -7.53
CA ILE A 51 0.93 -0.25 -8.74
C ILE A 51 -0.33 -0.29 -9.59
N CYS A 52 -0.81 0.88 -9.94
CA CYS A 52 -1.97 0.97 -10.82
C CYS A 52 -1.57 0.51 -12.22
N PRO A 53 -2.26 -0.49 -12.77
CA PRO A 53 -1.92 -0.98 -14.10
C PRO A 53 -2.34 -0.02 -15.22
N ASP A 54 -3.18 0.94 -14.90
CA ASP A 54 -3.70 1.86 -15.90
C ASP A 54 -2.78 3.07 -16.07
N CYS A 55 -2.39 3.70 -14.97
CA CYS A 55 -1.53 4.87 -15.04
C CYS A 55 -0.12 4.61 -14.55
N GLY A 56 0.12 3.47 -13.93
CA GLY A 56 1.45 3.10 -13.45
C GLY A 56 1.90 3.82 -12.19
N ASN A 57 1.01 4.52 -11.52
CA ASN A 57 1.36 5.22 -10.31
C ASN A 57 1.27 4.31 -9.09
N LYS A 58 2.10 4.63 -8.10
CA LYS A 58 2.13 3.86 -6.87
C LYS A 58 1.02 4.36 -5.94
N ILE A 59 0.21 3.44 -5.46
CA ILE A 59 -0.89 3.75 -4.56
C ILE A 59 -0.53 3.23 -3.18
N ILE A 60 -0.40 4.12 -2.22
CA ILE A 60 -0.03 3.74 -0.86
C ILE A 60 -1.28 3.27 -0.14
N LEU A 61 -1.24 2.02 0.32
CA LEU A 61 -2.37 1.42 1.03
C LEU A 61 -2.30 1.67 2.52
N THR A 62 -1.09 1.62 3.06
CA THR A 62 -0.88 1.81 4.49
C THR A 62 -0.09 3.09 4.69
N PRO A 63 -0.75 4.16 5.15
CA PRO A 63 -0.01 5.39 5.40
C PRO A 63 0.98 5.19 6.53
N VAL A 64 2.10 5.87 6.40
CA VAL A 64 3.14 5.82 7.43
C VAL A 64 2.64 6.56 8.65
N LYS A 65 2.75 5.92 9.80
CA LYS A 65 2.36 6.54 11.06
C LYS A 65 3.59 7.03 11.78
N ARG A 66 3.37 8.06 12.55
CA ARG A 66 4.44 8.60 13.37
C ARG A 66 4.02 8.73 14.80
#